data_caba7de55c3d7ef2b81e6265038b3cb9
#
_entry.id   caba7de55c3d7ef2b81e6265038b3cb9
#
_cell.length_a   1.000
_cell.length_b   1.000
_cell.length_c   1.000
_cell.angle_alpha   90.00
_cell.angle_beta   90.00
_cell.angle_gamma   90.00
#
_symmetry.space_group_name_H-M   'P 1'
#
loop_
_entity.id
_entity.type
_entity.pdbx_description
1 polymer ?
#
loop_
_entity_poly.entity_id
_entity_poly.type
_entity_poly.pdbx_seq_one_letter_code
_entity_poly.pdbx_strand_id
1 'polypeptide(L)'
;FCAGRTPRLLAKLGFPKVEHHNQDFYEVIRDNKQPQHDVLVTNPPYSGDHKKRCLEYCRTSGKPWFLLVPNYVATKDYYRLAVLGSAAGAGGEPFYVVPETKYSFDHPEGTGHAVSPFSGVWYVHCGSHTSAVFEGLSAEKRGGVSVLRSLGELGRIGAVKTERRLNPRQRKALKKKRSTEPS
;
A
#
# COMPACT_ATOMS: atom_id res chain seq x y z
N PHE A 1 7.04 15.01 4.05
CA PHE A 1 6.80 16.44 4.00
C PHE A 1 5.86 16.75 2.84
N CYS A 2 4.71 17.38 3.08
CA CYS A 2 3.79 17.79 2.03
C CYS A 2 3.24 19.19 2.31
N ALA A 3 2.74 19.87 1.27
CA ALA A 3 2.25 21.26 1.33
C ALA A 3 0.87 21.40 2.04
N GLY A 4 0.43 20.44 2.84
CA GLY A 4 -0.84 20.52 3.59
C GLY A 4 -2.09 20.43 2.72
N ARG A 5 -2.01 19.87 1.50
CA ARG A 5 -3.16 19.69 0.63
C ARG A 5 -4.14 18.62 1.14
N THR A 6 -3.61 17.56 1.74
CA THR A 6 -4.40 16.43 2.26
C THR A 6 -5.41 16.85 3.33
N PRO A 7 -5.06 17.64 4.37
CA PRO A 7 -6.02 18.13 5.36
C PRO A 7 -7.21 18.86 4.73
N ARG A 8 -6.95 19.72 3.75
CA ARG A 8 -8.00 20.47 3.06
C ARG A 8 -8.97 19.56 2.31
N LEU A 9 -8.45 18.51 1.67
CA LEU A 9 -9.27 17.53 0.94
C LEU A 9 -10.08 16.67 1.90
N LEU A 10 -9.49 16.20 3.00
CA LEU A 10 -10.19 15.41 4.01
C LEU A 10 -11.27 16.25 4.72
N ALA A 11 -11.01 17.51 5.02
CA ALA A 11 -12.03 18.42 5.58
C ALA A 11 -13.24 18.56 4.65
N LYS A 12 -13.03 18.69 3.33
CA LYS A 12 -14.11 18.71 2.34
C LYS A 12 -14.93 17.42 2.28
N LEU A 13 -14.33 16.29 2.68
CA LEU A 13 -14.97 14.98 2.76
C LEU A 13 -15.65 14.72 4.11
N GLY A 14 -15.70 15.73 5.00
CA GLY A 14 -16.34 15.62 6.30
C GLY A 14 -15.43 15.17 7.46
N PHE A 15 -14.10 15.19 7.24
CA PHE A 15 -13.10 14.88 8.27
C PHE A 15 -12.39 16.18 8.72
N PRO A 16 -12.98 17.01 9.59
CA PRO A 16 -12.41 18.30 9.96
C PRO A 16 -11.24 18.19 10.94
N LYS A 17 -11.15 17.09 11.69
CA LYS A 17 -10.09 16.86 12.68
C LYS A 17 -8.94 16.08 12.03
N VAL A 18 -8.04 16.80 11.37
CA VAL A 18 -6.87 16.22 10.68
C VAL A 18 -5.61 16.82 11.27
N GLU A 19 -4.85 15.99 11.97
CA GLU A 19 -3.51 16.32 12.43
C GLU A 19 -2.50 16.16 11.29
N HIS A 20 -1.84 17.25 10.96
CA HIS A 20 -0.83 17.29 9.91
C HIS A 20 0.26 18.30 10.27
N HIS A 21 1.44 17.78 10.51
CA HIS A 21 2.63 18.59 10.80
C HIS A 21 3.69 18.30 9.73
N ASN A 22 4.36 19.34 9.24
CA ASN A 22 5.46 19.20 8.27
C ASN A 22 6.75 18.78 8.99
N GLN A 23 6.75 17.58 9.55
CA GLN A 23 7.83 16.99 10.34
C GLN A 23 8.25 15.64 9.75
N ASP A 24 9.46 15.18 10.11
CA ASP A 24 9.87 13.82 9.78
C ASP A 24 9.06 12.82 10.61
N PHE A 25 8.22 12.04 9.93
CA PHE A 25 7.36 11.04 10.54
C PHE A 25 8.14 10.02 11.37
N TYR A 26 9.33 9.63 10.94
CA TYR A 26 10.13 8.64 11.62
C TYR A 26 10.86 9.18 12.84
N GLU A 27 11.17 10.47 12.86
CA GLU A 27 11.63 11.15 14.07
C GLU A 27 10.53 11.26 15.11
N VAL A 28 9.34 11.64 14.66
CA VAL A 28 8.15 11.74 15.54
C VAL A 28 7.85 10.38 16.20
N ILE A 29 7.92 9.27 15.45
CA ILE A 29 7.72 7.93 16.00
C ILE A 29 8.84 7.55 16.97
N ARG A 30 10.10 7.76 16.59
CA ARG A 30 11.26 7.44 17.42
C ARG A 30 11.18 8.14 18.77
N ASP A 31 10.75 9.40 18.77
CA ASP A 31 10.66 10.24 19.95
C ASP A 31 9.33 10.06 20.71
N ASN A 32 8.48 9.14 20.25
CA ASN A 32 7.14 8.88 20.82
C ASN A 32 6.24 10.14 20.92
N LYS A 33 6.36 11.03 19.92
CA LYS A 33 5.64 12.33 19.86
C LYS A 33 4.48 12.34 18.87
N GLN A 34 4.07 11.15 18.38
CA GLN A 34 2.95 11.08 17.45
C GLN A 34 1.66 11.60 18.12
N PRO A 35 0.88 12.43 17.42
CA PRO A 35 -0.40 12.89 17.96
C PRO A 35 -1.35 11.71 18.16
N GLN A 36 -2.24 11.84 19.12
CA GLN A 36 -3.35 10.89 19.26
C GLN A 36 -4.20 10.93 18.00
N HIS A 37 -4.46 9.78 17.43
CA HIS A 37 -5.24 9.65 16.19
C HIS A 37 -6.06 8.36 16.19
N ASP A 38 -7.15 8.35 15.45
CA ASP A 38 -7.99 7.18 15.25
C ASP A 38 -7.56 6.41 14.02
N VAL A 39 -7.06 7.11 12.99
CA VAL A 39 -6.70 6.56 11.69
C VAL A 39 -5.42 7.23 11.17
N LEU A 40 -4.50 6.44 10.63
CA LEU A 40 -3.36 6.94 9.86
C LEU A 40 -3.70 6.94 8.38
N VAL A 41 -3.59 8.09 7.72
CA VAL A 41 -3.70 8.20 6.25
C VAL A 41 -2.40 8.79 5.72
N THR A 42 -1.65 8.04 4.93
CA THR A 42 -0.35 8.53 4.45
C THR A 42 0.08 7.94 3.11
N ASN A 43 0.91 8.70 2.43
CA ASN A 43 1.69 8.29 1.26
C ASN A 43 3.18 8.42 1.63
N PRO A 44 3.81 7.38 2.19
CA PRO A 44 5.20 7.46 2.62
C PRO A 44 6.15 7.59 1.41
N PRO A 45 7.37 8.12 1.60
CA PRO A 45 8.38 8.11 0.56
C PRO A 45 8.65 6.68 0.05
N TYR A 46 8.89 6.55 -1.27
CA TYR A 46 9.08 5.23 -1.90
C TYR A 46 10.53 4.79 -1.99
N SER A 47 11.47 5.66 -1.67
CA SER A 47 12.91 5.36 -1.59
C SER A 47 13.27 4.60 -0.31
N GLY A 48 14.45 4.05 -0.26
CA GLY A 48 15.03 3.41 0.92
C GLY A 48 14.10 2.39 1.61
N ASP A 49 14.14 2.39 2.93
CA ASP A 49 13.36 1.51 3.82
C ASP A 49 12.05 2.14 4.32
N HIS A 50 11.69 3.34 3.85
CA HIS A 50 10.52 4.09 4.35
C HIS A 50 9.23 3.28 4.31
N LYS A 51 8.97 2.54 3.23
CA LYS A 51 7.78 1.68 3.10
C LYS A 51 7.74 0.58 4.16
N LYS A 52 8.88 -0.06 4.41
CA LYS A 52 9.02 -1.11 5.43
C LYS A 52 8.77 -0.54 6.83
N ARG A 53 9.43 0.56 7.18
CA ARG A 53 9.28 1.22 8.48
C ARG A 53 7.84 1.73 8.71
N CYS A 54 7.21 2.28 7.69
CA CYS A 54 5.82 2.72 7.77
C CYS A 54 4.87 1.54 8.04
N LEU A 55 5.04 0.43 7.35
CA LEU A 55 4.25 -0.79 7.58
C LEU A 55 4.48 -1.39 8.96
N GLU A 56 5.71 -1.37 9.44
CA GLU A 56 6.04 -1.81 10.80
C GLU A 56 5.33 -0.96 11.86
N TYR A 57 5.33 0.36 11.69
CA TYR A 57 4.56 1.26 12.55
C TYR A 57 3.06 0.94 12.48
N CYS A 58 2.48 0.75 11.29
CA CYS A 58 1.09 0.38 11.13
C CYS A 58 0.74 -0.91 11.89
N ARG A 59 1.61 -1.90 11.82
CA ARG A 59 1.46 -3.17 12.54
C ARG A 59 1.51 -2.99 14.06
N THR A 60 2.46 -2.20 14.57
CA THR A 60 2.71 -2.04 16.01
C THR A 60 1.77 -1.05 16.67
N SER A 61 1.28 -0.07 15.94
CA SER A 61 0.35 0.93 16.47
C SER A 61 -1.04 0.37 16.82
N GLY A 62 -1.44 -0.73 16.20
CA GLY A 62 -2.77 -1.32 16.37
C GLY A 62 -3.92 -0.44 15.86
N LYS A 63 -3.62 0.68 15.22
CA LYS A 63 -4.60 1.63 14.70
C LYS A 63 -5.01 1.30 13.26
N PRO A 64 -6.21 1.67 12.82
CA PRO A 64 -6.59 1.69 11.42
C PRO A 64 -5.62 2.53 10.58
N TRP A 65 -5.38 2.08 9.34
CA TRP A 65 -4.50 2.80 8.44
C TRP A 65 -4.89 2.66 6.96
N PHE A 66 -4.59 3.71 6.21
CA PHE A 66 -4.74 3.82 4.77
C PHE A 66 -3.40 4.25 4.18
N LEU A 67 -2.75 3.36 3.45
CA LEU A 67 -1.44 3.63 2.85
C LEU A 67 -1.55 3.68 1.33
N LEU A 68 -1.19 4.80 0.73
CA LEU A 68 -0.99 4.88 -0.71
C LEU A 68 0.46 4.51 -1.00
N VAL A 69 0.67 3.31 -1.54
CA VAL A 69 2.00 2.80 -1.87
C VAL A 69 2.01 2.14 -3.25
N PRO A 70 3.20 1.93 -3.85
CA PRO A 70 3.29 1.24 -5.12
C PRO A 70 2.69 -0.18 -5.08
N ASN A 71 2.06 -0.55 -6.16
CA ASN A 71 1.45 -1.88 -6.35
C ASN A 71 2.38 -3.05 -6.04
N TYR A 72 3.68 -2.93 -6.38
CA TYR A 72 4.66 -3.99 -6.15
C TYR A 72 4.95 -4.28 -4.66
N VAL A 73 4.56 -3.37 -3.75
CA VAL A 73 4.75 -3.57 -2.29
C VAL A 73 4.04 -4.83 -1.81
N ALA A 74 2.86 -5.14 -2.35
CA ALA A 74 2.09 -6.33 -2.02
C ALA A 74 2.85 -7.65 -2.26
N THR A 75 3.85 -7.65 -3.15
CA THR A 75 4.66 -8.83 -3.48
C THR A 75 5.95 -8.95 -2.68
N LYS A 76 6.22 -8.01 -1.78
CA LYS A 76 7.47 -7.97 -0.99
C LYS A 76 7.37 -8.78 0.29
N ASP A 77 8.45 -9.47 0.64
CA ASP A 77 8.51 -10.29 1.84
C ASP A 77 8.26 -9.46 3.11
N TYR A 78 8.78 -8.24 3.18
CA TYR A 78 8.55 -7.36 4.35
C TYR A 78 7.07 -7.00 4.52
N TYR A 79 6.30 -6.87 3.42
CA TYR A 79 4.86 -6.65 3.48
C TYR A 79 4.15 -7.90 4.02
N ARG A 80 4.46 -9.06 3.46
CA ARG A 80 3.88 -10.33 3.88
C ARG A 80 4.12 -10.61 5.35
N LEU A 81 5.35 -10.39 5.82
CA LEU A 81 5.71 -10.55 7.23
C LEU A 81 5.00 -9.56 8.15
N ALA A 82 4.87 -8.30 7.72
CA ALA A 82 4.24 -7.27 8.53
C ALA A 82 2.70 -7.41 8.60
N VAL A 83 2.05 -7.93 7.55
CA VAL A 83 0.60 -7.73 7.37
C VAL A 83 -0.17 -9.02 7.10
N LEU A 84 0.46 -10.05 6.51
CA LEU A 84 -0.18 -11.31 6.13
C LEU A 84 0.18 -12.49 7.03
N GLY A 85 1.02 -12.28 8.04
CA GLY A 85 1.43 -13.33 8.98
C GLY A 85 0.45 -13.48 10.15
N SER A 86 0.74 -14.43 11.05
CA SER A 86 0.05 -14.64 12.34
C SER A 86 0.02 -13.39 13.24
N ALA A 87 0.72 -12.35 12.85
CA ALA A 87 0.70 -11.01 13.44
C ALA A 87 -0.34 -10.07 12.79
N ALA A 88 -1.11 -10.51 11.81
CA ALA A 88 -2.32 -9.81 11.41
C ALA A 88 -3.24 -9.80 12.65
N GLY A 89 -3.27 -8.67 13.35
CA GLY A 89 -4.03 -8.52 14.59
C GLY A 89 -5.51 -8.86 14.38
N ALA A 90 -6.34 -8.67 15.40
CA ALA A 90 -7.75 -9.03 15.43
C ALA A 90 -8.62 -8.51 14.25
N GLY A 91 -8.05 -7.71 13.34
CA GLY A 91 -8.74 -7.10 12.18
C GLY A 91 -8.63 -7.86 10.85
N GLY A 92 -7.89 -8.97 10.80
CA GLY A 92 -7.68 -9.72 9.55
C GLY A 92 -6.72 -9.02 8.58
N GLU A 93 -6.67 -9.54 7.35
CA GLU A 93 -5.80 -9.00 6.29
C GLU A 93 -6.35 -7.69 5.71
N PRO A 94 -5.48 -6.74 5.33
CA PRO A 94 -5.90 -5.54 4.62
C PRO A 94 -6.50 -5.88 3.25
N PHE A 95 -7.32 -4.97 2.77
CA PHE A 95 -7.82 -5.00 1.40
C PHE A 95 -7.20 -3.87 0.57
N TYR A 96 -7.48 -3.87 -0.72
CA TYR A 96 -6.85 -2.97 -1.69
C TYR A 96 -7.90 -2.17 -2.45
N VAL A 97 -7.64 -0.86 -2.62
CA VAL A 97 -8.42 -0.02 -3.52
C VAL A 97 -7.50 0.43 -4.65
N VAL A 98 -7.81 -0.03 -5.85
CA VAL A 98 -7.02 0.19 -7.05
C VAL A 98 -7.73 1.18 -7.95
N PRO A 99 -7.14 2.35 -8.23
CA PRO A 99 -7.72 3.29 -9.18
C PRO A 99 -7.63 2.72 -10.60
N GLU A 100 -8.67 2.90 -11.40
CA GLU A 100 -8.68 2.53 -12.82
C GLU A 100 -7.70 3.39 -13.62
N THR A 101 -7.57 4.65 -13.23
CA THR A 101 -6.63 5.59 -13.81
C THR A 101 -5.42 5.76 -12.89
N LYS A 102 -4.22 5.70 -13.44
CA LYS A 102 -2.99 5.93 -12.67
C LYS A 102 -2.99 7.33 -12.06
N TYR A 103 -2.59 7.43 -10.80
CA TYR A 103 -2.35 8.71 -10.15
C TYR A 103 -1.18 9.44 -10.83
N SER A 104 -1.36 10.73 -11.06
CA SER A 104 -0.28 11.67 -11.28
C SER A 104 0.18 12.21 -9.93
N PHE A 105 1.48 12.20 -9.72
CA PHE A 105 2.08 12.73 -8.49
C PHE A 105 2.75 14.06 -8.80
N ASP A 106 2.47 15.08 -7.99
CA ASP A 106 3.24 16.32 -8.01
C ASP A 106 4.60 16.04 -7.37
N HIS A 107 5.65 16.20 -8.14
CA HIS A 107 7.01 16.09 -7.65
C HIS A 107 7.60 17.48 -7.42
N PRO A 108 8.44 17.68 -6.38
CA PRO A 108 9.25 18.89 -6.28
C PRO A 108 10.10 19.06 -7.54
N GLU A 109 10.34 20.31 -7.94
CA GLU A 109 11.12 20.63 -9.13
C GLU A 109 12.48 19.87 -9.13
N GLY A 110 12.81 19.27 -10.24
CA GLY A 110 14.05 18.51 -10.43
C GLY A 110 14.05 17.09 -9.85
N THR A 111 12.90 16.59 -9.32
CA THR A 111 12.79 15.25 -8.77
C THR A 111 11.66 14.46 -9.43
N GLY A 112 11.83 13.12 -9.52
CA GLY A 112 10.81 12.22 -10.02
C GLY A 112 10.81 12.03 -11.55
N HIS A 113 9.89 11.18 -12.02
CA HIS A 113 9.67 10.92 -13.44
C HIS A 113 8.34 11.56 -13.86
N ALA A 114 8.27 12.08 -15.07
CA ALA A 114 7.03 12.65 -15.65
C ALA A 114 5.86 11.65 -15.61
N VAL A 115 6.16 10.35 -15.72
CA VAL A 115 5.19 9.27 -15.57
C VAL A 115 5.71 8.28 -14.52
N SER A 116 4.90 7.98 -13.52
CA SER A 116 5.26 7.00 -12.49
C SER A 116 5.49 5.61 -13.11
N PRO A 117 6.64 4.95 -12.84
CA PRO A 117 6.91 3.60 -13.35
C PRO A 117 6.05 2.51 -12.69
N PHE A 118 5.25 2.85 -11.71
CA PHE A 118 4.36 1.95 -10.98
C PHE A 118 2.97 2.55 -10.84
N SER A 119 1.99 1.72 -10.47
CA SER A 119 0.66 2.16 -10.09
C SER A 119 0.58 2.33 -8.57
N GLY A 120 0.06 3.45 -8.11
CA GLY A 120 -0.28 3.65 -6.70
C GLY A 120 -1.54 2.87 -6.36
N VAL A 121 -1.53 2.18 -5.25
CA VAL A 121 -2.66 1.38 -4.74
C VAL A 121 -2.85 1.76 -3.28
N TRP A 122 -4.09 1.92 -2.87
CA TRP A 122 -4.42 2.05 -1.47
C TRP A 122 -4.46 0.68 -0.80
N TYR A 123 -3.73 0.55 0.27
CA TYR A 123 -3.73 -0.59 1.18
C TYR A 123 -4.49 -0.15 2.41
N VAL A 124 -5.54 -0.86 2.76
CA VAL A 124 -6.49 -0.42 3.78
C VAL A 124 -6.67 -1.48 4.85
N HIS A 125 -6.52 -1.07 6.09
CA HIS A 125 -6.79 -1.90 7.27
C HIS A 125 -7.56 -1.05 8.29
N CYS A 126 -8.72 -1.52 8.70
CA CYS A 126 -9.62 -0.81 9.59
C CYS A 126 -9.77 -1.52 10.97
N GLY A 127 -8.72 -2.18 11.43
CA GLY A 127 -8.79 -2.98 12.65
C GLY A 127 -9.85 -4.08 12.53
N SER A 128 -10.61 -4.33 13.58
CA SER A 128 -11.72 -5.31 13.59
C SER A 128 -12.82 -5.03 12.56
N HIS A 129 -12.88 -3.82 12.03
CA HIS A 129 -13.88 -3.41 11.03
C HIS A 129 -13.45 -3.65 9.59
N THR A 130 -12.25 -4.19 9.35
CA THR A 130 -11.68 -4.33 8.00
C THR A 130 -12.62 -5.10 7.05
N SER A 131 -13.18 -6.22 7.50
CA SER A 131 -14.10 -7.01 6.66
C SER A 131 -15.42 -6.30 6.38
N ALA A 132 -16.02 -5.69 7.38
CA ALA A 132 -17.29 -4.97 7.21
C ALA A 132 -17.13 -3.75 6.27
N VAL A 133 -16.00 -3.02 6.38
CA VAL A 133 -15.70 -1.90 5.49
C VAL A 133 -15.46 -2.39 4.06
N PHE A 134 -14.72 -3.50 3.90
CA PHE A 134 -14.51 -4.11 2.59
C PHE A 134 -15.83 -4.52 1.93
N GLU A 135 -16.71 -5.21 2.65
CA GLU A 135 -18.01 -5.66 2.15
C GLU A 135 -18.89 -4.48 1.74
N GLY A 136 -18.98 -3.45 2.58
CA GLY A 136 -19.72 -2.23 2.27
C GLY A 136 -19.21 -1.53 1.01
N LEU A 137 -17.88 -1.38 0.88
CA LEU A 137 -17.27 -0.75 -0.30
C LEU A 137 -17.42 -1.60 -1.57
N SER A 138 -17.37 -2.94 -1.44
CA SER A 138 -17.50 -3.87 -2.57
C SER A 138 -18.93 -3.96 -3.08
N ALA A 139 -19.93 -3.80 -2.21
CA ALA A 139 -21.34 -3.77 -2.58
C ALA A 139 -21.71 -2.51 -3.36
N GLU A 140 -21.02 -1.40 -3.10
CA GLU A 140 -21.23 -0.16 -3.84
C GLU A 140 -20.41 -0.19 -5.14
N LYS A 141 -21.08 -0.21 -6.29
CA LYS A 141 -20.43 -0.02 -7.60
C LYS A 141 -19.95 1.41 -7.72
N ARG A 142 -18.74 1.69 -7.23
CA ARG A 142 -18.08 2.99 -7.36
C ARG A 142 -17.28 3.00 -8.65
N GLY A 143 -17.64 3.89 -9.59
CA GLY A 143 -16.84 4.10 -10.79
C GLY A 143 -15.43 4.60 -10.46
N GLY A 144 -14.46 4.20 -11.27
CA GLY A 144 -13.07 4.69 -11.18
C GLY A 144 -12.16 3.96 -10.20
N VAL A 145 -12.67 2.98 -9.43
CA VAL A 145 -11.84 2.17 -8.51
C VAL A 145 -12.31 0.71 -8.48
N SER A 146 -11.37 -0.20 -8.26
CA SER A 146 -11.63 -1.60 -7.96
C SER A 146 -11.27 -1.89 -6.50
N VAL A 147 -12.19 -2.50 -5.74
CA VAL A 147 -11.96 -2.90 -4.35
C VAL A 147 -11.69 -4.41 -4.33
N LEU A 148 -10.54 -4.83 -3.82
CA LEU A 148 -10.02 -6.19 -3.95
C LEU A 148 -9.58 -6.73 -2.60
N ARG A 149 -9.94 -7.99 -2.31
CA ARG A 149 -9.67 -8.62 -1.01
C ARG A 149 -8.26 -9.19 -0.90
N SER A 150 -7.68 -9.64 -1.99
CA SER A 150 -6.47 -10.45 -1.94
C SER A 150 -5.40 -10.07 -2.97
N LEU A 151 -4.17 -10.50 -2.69
CA LEU A 151 -3.05 -10.41 -3.65
C LEU A 151 -3.36 -11.17 -4.95
N GLY A 152 -4.09 -12.29 -4.87
CA GLY A 152 -4.52 -13.04 -6.05
C GLY A 152 -5.46 -12.24 -6.94
N GLU A 153 -6.35 -11.45 -6.36
CA GLU A 153 -7.23 -10.54 -7.11
C GLU A 153 -6.46 -9.39 -7.76
N LEU A 154 -5.48 -8.80 -7.05
CA LEU A 154 -4.56 -7.82 -7.63
C LEU A 154 -3.82 -8.40 -8.86
N GLY A 155 -3.41 -9.67 -8.80
CA GLY A 155 -2.79 -10.38 -9.92
C GLY A 155 -3.75 -10.56 -11.09
N ARG A 156 -4.99 -10.96 -10.84
CA ARG A 156 -6.02 -11.18 -11.87
C ARG A 156 -6.36 -9.93 -12.68
N ILE A 157 -6.42 -8.78 -12.04
CA ILE A 157 -6.63 -7.49 -12.76
C ILE A 157 -5.33 -6.91 -13.34
N GLY A 158 -4.20 -7.63 -13.25
CA GLY A 158 -2.91 -7.16 -13.74
C GLY A 158 -2.28 -6.02 -12.92
N ALA A 159 -2.86 -5.67 -11.77
CA ALA A 159 -2.33 -4.61 -10.91
C ALA A 159 -0.95 -4.97 -10.34
N VAL A 160 -0.68 -6.25 -10.11
CA VAL A 160 0.65 -6.76 -9.70
C VAL A 160 1.03 -7.99 -10.53
N LYS A 161 2.34 -8.20 -10.70
CA LYS A 161 2.86 -9.46 -11.23
C LYS A 161 3.08 -10.40 -10.05
N THR A 162 2.25 -11.38 -9.91
CA THR A 162 2.32 -12.39 -8.84
C THR A 162 3.40 -13.43 -9.10
N GLU A 163 3.76 -13.65 -10.35
CA GLU A 163 4.85 -14.55 -10.71
C GLU A 163 6.21 -13.91 -10.45
N ARG A 164 7.04 -14.62 -9.68
CA ARG A 164 8.42 -14.21 -9.43
C ARG A 164 9.18 -14.20 -10.75
N ARG A 165 9.61 -13.03 -11.19
CA ARG A 165 10.43 -12.92 -12.41
C ARG A 165 11.73 -13.67 -12.17
N LEU A 166 11.86 -14.86 -12.78
CA LEU A 166 13.07 -15.66 -12.68
C LEU A 166 14.28 -14.82 -13.14
N ASN A 167 15.37 -14.91 -12.41
CA ASN A 167 16.61 -14.27 -12.83
C ASN A 167 17.15 -14.93 -14.12
N PRO A 168 18.08 -14.31 -14.85
CA PRO A 168 18.57 -14.86 -16.12
C PRO A 168 19.13 -16.29 -16.01
N ARG A 169 19.78 -16.63 -14.88
CA ARG A 169 20.31 -17.99 -14.63
C ARG A 169 19.18 -19.00 -14.43
N GLN A 170 18.15 -18.64 -13.68
CA GLN A 170 16.98 -19.49 -13.46
C GLN A 170 16.18 -19.73 -14.73
N ARG A 171 16.05 -18.70 -15.60
CA ARG A 171 15.41 -18.83 -16.93
C ARG A 171 16.18 -19.80 -17.82
N LYS A 172 17.52 -19.69 -17.82
CA LYS A 172 18.39 -20.57 -18.61
C LYS A 172 18.30 -22.03 -18.12
N ALA A 173 18.27 -22.24 -16.80
CA ALA A 173 18.09 -23.54 -16.18
C ALA A 173 16.73 -24.17 -16.51
N LEU A 174 15.65 -23.37 -16.47
CA LEU A 174 14.31 -23.83 -16.79
C LEU A 174 14.17 -24.19 -18.28
N LYS A 175 14.77 -23.40 -19.19
CA LYS A 175 14.84 -23.73 -20.62
C LYS A 175 15.57 -25.04 -20.86
N LYS A 176 16.69 -25.27 -20.18
CA LYS A 176 17.48 -26.51 -20.31
C LYS A 176 16.70 -27.73 -19.81
N LYS A 177 15.93 -27.63 -18.72
CA LYS A 177 15.07 -28.72 -18.25
C LYS A 177 13.96 -29.06 -19.24
N ARG A 178 13.29 -28.05 -19.83
CA ARG A 178 12.24 -28.28 -20.83
C ARG A 178 12.74 -28.91 -22.13
N SER A 179 14.01 -28.72 -22.51
CA SER A 179 14.61 -29.31 -23.71
C SER A 179 15.16 -30.72 -23.46
N THR A 180 15.14 -31.22 -22.22
CA THR A 180 15.62 -32.56 -21.84
C THR A 180 14.52 -33.52 -21.39
N GLU A 181 13.24 -33.07 -21.35
CA GLU A 181 12.10 -33.96 -21.14
C GLU A 181 11.75 -34.66 -22.47
N PRO A 182 11.85 -36.01 -22.53
CA PRO A 182 11.41 -36.75 -23.74
C PRO A 182 9.88 -36.68 -23.83
N SER A 183 9.42 -36.53 -25.09
CA SER A 183 7.99 -36.60 -25.46
C SER A 183 7.41 -37.98 -25.20
#